data_168b0bb72ee3a5283ef9b2ddf1591764
#
_entry.id   168b0bb72ee3a5283ef9b2ddf1591764
#
_cell.length_a   1.000
_cell.length_b   1.000
_cell.length_c   1.000
_cell.angle_alpha   90.00
_cell.angle_beta   90.00
_cell.angle_gamma   90.00
#
_symmetry.space_group_name_H-M   'P 1'
#
loop_
_entity.id
_entity.type
_entity.pdbx_description
1 polymer ?
#
loop_
_entity_poly.entity_id
_entity_poly.type
_entity_poly.pdbx_seq_one_letter_code
_entity_poly.pdbx_strand_id
1 'polypeptide(L)'
;EHHPRFHIGESLLPANVSLFDELGVRAEVEAIGMPKWGVEFVSPQHTQRSYVEFGDALDKSMPYAWQVRRSDLDEILFRNAAKSGARALEGHQVKRVAFDTEGATAEVMGEDGGTQTWRCRYLVDASGRDTLLASQFRTKTRHPKHASAAVFGHFRNARRLEGKKEGNITILWFEHGWFWFIPLADGSTSIGAVCWPYFLKTRQQRSLKQFFFDTI
;
A
#
# COMPACT_ATOMS: atom_id res chain seq x y z
N GLU A 1 14.29 -2.74 9.73
CA GLU A 1 14.23 -2.14 8.40
C GLU A 1 14.59 -0.65 8.49
N HIS A 2 15.09 -0.09 7.37
CA HIS A 2 15.43 1.32 7.22
C HIS A 2 14.66 1.92 6.06
N HIS A 3 14.37 3.22 6.13
CA HIS A 3 13.76 3.98 5.04
C HIS A 3 14.86 4.62 4.16
N PRO A 4 14.60 4.76 2.83
CA PRO A 4 13.43 4.30 2.10
C PRO A 4 13.41 2.77 1.93
N ARG A 5 12.24 2.14 2.03
CA ARG A 5 12.05 0.71 1.84
C ARG A 5 10.91 0.43 0.85
N PHE A 6 11.06 -0.61 0.05
CA PHE A 6 10.01 -1.01 -0.88
C PHE A 6 8.76 -1.49 -0.12
N HIS A 7 7.61 -0.99 -0.53
CA HIS A 7 6.29 -1.46 -0.10
C HIS A 7 5.30 -1.31 -1.25
N ILE A 8 4.24 -2.12 -1.27
CA ILE A 8 3.13 -2.00 -2.21
C ILE A 8 1.98 -1.17 -1.61
N GLY A 9 1.09 -0.61 -2.43
CA GLY A 9 -0.03 0.23 -2.01
C GLY A 9 0.17 1.68 -2.45
N GLU A 10 0.38 1.88 -3.75
CA GLU A 10 0.86 3.11 -4.38
C GLU A 10 -0.26 4.05 -4.80
N SER A 11 -1.52 3.58 -4.79
CA SER A 11 -2.67 4.34 -5.25
C SER A 11 -3.46 4.91 -4.08
N LEU A 12 -3.31 6.20 -3.83
CA LEU A 12 -3.99 6.91 -2.75
C LEU A 12 -5.44 7.27 -3.14
N LEU A 13 -6.23 7.65 -2.15
CA LEU A 13 -7.61 8.11 -2.30
C LEU A 13 -7.77 9.56 -1.82
N PRO A 14 -8.80 10.29 -2.27
CA PRO A 14 -9.02 11.68 -1.88
C PRO A 14 -9.00 11.92 -0.38
N ALA A 15 -9.54 11.01 0.44
CA ALA A 15 -9.53 11.13 1.89
C ALA A 15 -8.11 11.20 2.51
N ASN A 16 -7.07 10.75 1.81
CA ASN A 16 -5.70 10.89 2.29
C ASN A 16 -5.18 12.34 2.19
N VAL A 17 -5.73 13.15 1.29
CA VAL A 17 -5.23 14.52 1.03
C VAL A 17 -5.40 15.40 2.26
N SER A 18 -6.57 15.37 2.91
CA SER A 18 -6.82 16.11 4.15
C SER A 18 -5.90 15.68 5.29
N LEU A 19 -5.59 14.39 5.38
CA LEU A 19 -4.65 13.88 6.39
C LEU A 19 -3.23 14.43 6.16
N PHE A 20 -2.81 14.58 4.91
CA PHE A 20 -1.50 15.19 4.59
C PHE A 20 -1.47 16.69 4.91
N ASP A 21 -2.59 17.40 4.78
CA ASP A 21 -2.74 18.79 5.24
C ASP A 21 -2.59 18.87 6.77
N GLU A 22 -3.31 18.03 7.51
CA GLU A 22 -3.22 17.97 8.97
C GLU A 22 -1.81 17.62 9.49
N LEU A 23 -1.13 16.72 8.77
CA LEU A 23 0.25 16.33 9.09
C LEU A 23 1.29 17.34 8.63
N GLY A 24 0.92 18.33 7.81
CA GLY A 24 1.83 19.34 7.26
C GLY A 24 2.81 18.81 6.22
N VAL A 25 2.50 17.69 5.56
CA VAL A 25 3.39 17.02 4.56
C VAL A 25 2.83 17.05 3.15
N ARG A 26 1.75 17.78 2.90
CA ARG A 26 1.10 17.80 1.59
C ARG A 26 2.04 18.18 0.45
N ALA A 27 2.87 19.22 0.64
CA ALA A 27 3.78 19.69 -0.38
C ALA A 27 4.84 18.64 -0.76
N GLU A 28 5.37 17.91 0.24
CA GLU A 28 6.32 16.82 0.01
C GLU A 28 5.66 15.66 -0.74
N VAL A 29 4.42 15.29 -0.38
CA VAL A 29 3.67 14.22 -1.06
C VAL A 29 3.31 14.63 -2.49
N GLU A 30 2.91 15.87 -2.72
CA GLU A 30 2.63 16.41 -4.05
C GLU A 30 3.87 16.37 -4.95
N ALA A 31 5.04 16.67 -4.42
CA ALA A 31 6.30 16.67 -5.15
C ALA A 31 6.71 15.29 -5.69
N ILE A 32 6.32 14.21 -5.02
CA ILE A 32 6.60 12.82 -5.44
C ILE A 32 5.41 12.16 -6.16
N GLY A 33 4.24 12.81 -6.15
CA GLY A 33 2.97 12.23 -6.54
C GLY A 33 2.64 12.45 -8.02
N MET A 34 2.09 11.42 -8.68
CA MET A 34 1.40 11.57 -9.96
C MET A 34 -0.07 11.91 -9.70
N PRO A 35 -0.58 13.08 -10.15
CA PRO A 35 -1.97 13.47 -9.90
C PRO A 35 -2.97 12.46 -10.49
N LYS A 36 -3.95 12.09 -9.70
CA LYS A 36 -4.98 11.11 -10.01
C LYS A 36 -6.36 11.70 -9.75
N TRP A 37 -7.22 11.72 -10.76
CA TRP A 37 -8.54 12.35 -10.71
C TRP A 37 -9.70 11.35 -10.67
N GLY A 38 -9.39 10.07 -10.82
CA GLY A 38 -10.41 9.03 -10.85
C GLY A 38 -9.85 7.63 -11.07
N VAL A 39 -10.76 6.74 -11.43
CA VAL A 39 -10.50 5.32 -11.70
C VAL A 39 -11.17 4.92 -13.01
N GLU A 40 -10.45 4.21 -13.86
CA GLU A 40 -11.01 3.52 -15.03
C GLU A 40 -11.24 2.05 -14.70
N PHE A 41 -12.42 1.54 -15.06
CA PHE A 41 -12.75 0.11 -15.00
C PHE A 41 -12.93 -0.45 -16.40
N VAL A 42 -12.26 -1.56 -16.67
CA VAL A 42 -12.30 -2.27 -17.96
C VAL A 42 -12.73 -3.71 -17.72
N SER A 43 -13.75 -4.16 -18.44
CA SER A 43 -14.19 -5.55 -18.44
C SER A 43 -13.98 -6.17 -19.82
N PRO A 44 -13.44 -7.39 -19.93
CA PRO A 44 -13.29 -8.05 -21.22
C PRO A 44 -14.63 -8.46 -21.86
N GLN A 45 -15.71 -8.47 -21.06
CA GLN A 45 -17.06 -8.84 -21.49
C GLN A 45 -17.88 -7.65 -22.03
N HIS A 46 -17.34 -6.42 -21.90
CA HIS A 46 -18.02 -5.19 -22.29
C HIS A 46 -17.10 -4.32 -23.14
N THR A 47 -17.65 -3.73 -24.19
CA THR A 47 -16.93 -2.78 -25.05
C THR A 47 -16.76 -1.40 -24.42
N GLN A 48 -17.65 -1.05 -23.48
CA GLN A 48 -17.61 0.23 -22.78
C GLN A 48 -16.71 0.16 -21.55
N ARG A 49 -15.97 1.26 -21.35
CA ARG A 49 -15.17 1.51 -20.16
C ARG A 49 -15.95 2.38 -19.19
N SER A 50 -15.89 2.07 -17.91
CA SER A 50 -16.50 2.90 -16.87
C SER A 50 -15.44 3.76 -16.22
N TYR A 51 -15.76 5.04 -16.02
CA TYR A 51 -14.92 5.99 -15.31
C TYR A 51 -15.64 6.47 -14.05
N VAL A 52 -14.93 6.53 -12.95
CA VAL A 52 -15.39 7.18 -11.72
C VAL A 52 -14.47 8.37 -11.49
N GLU A 53 -14.99 9.58 -11.70
CA GLU A 53 -14.30 10.83 -11.39
C GLU A 53 -14.47 11.14 -9.90
N PHE A 54 -13.41 11.50 -9.22
CA PHE A 54 -13.50 11.82 -7.79
C PHE A 54 -14.29 13.11 -7.52
N GLY A 55 -14.27 14.05 -8.49
CA GLY A 55 -15.07 15.28 -8.42
C GLY A 55 -16.59 15.06 -8.50
N ASP A 56 -17.05 13.87 -8.88
CA ASP A 56 -18.47 13.51 -8.92
C ASP A 56 -18.99 12.89 -7.62
N ALA A 57 -18.11 12.71 -6.62
CA ALA A 57 -18.50 12.22 -5.32
C ALA A 57 -19.43 13.19 -4.58
N LEU A 58 -20.14 12.69 -3.57
CA LEU A 58 -21.02 13.52 -2.72
C LEU A 58 -20.25 14.67 -2.04
N ASP A 59 -19.07 14.35 -1.50
CA ASP A 59 -18.12 15.36 -1.03
C ASP A 59 -17.14 15.72 -2.16
N LYS A 60 -17.27 16.95 -2.66
CA LYS A 60 -16.46 17.49 -3.75
C LYS A 60 -15.21 18.24 -3.29
N SER A 61 -14.97 18.30 -2.00
CA SER A 61 -13.84 19.07 -1.41
C SER A 61 -12.48 18.54 -1.85
N MET A 62 -12.40 17.23 -2.15
CA MET A 62 -11.17 16.54 -2.53
C MET A 62 -11.34 15.82 -3.87
N PRO A 63 -11.25 16.55 -5.02
CA PRO A 63 -11.55 15.98 -6.34
C PRO A 63 -10.40 15.14 -6.92
N TYR A 64 -9.29 14.97 -6.21
CA TYR A 64 -8.10 14.26 -6.67
C TYR A 64 -7.36 13.56 -5.52
N ALA A 65 -6.39 12.75 -5.89
CA ALA A 65 -5.40 12.12 -5.02
C ALA A 65 -4.07 12.01 -5.78
N TRP A 66 -3.13 11.20 -5.29
CA TRP A 66 -1.87 10.91 -5.96
C TRP A 66 -1.62 9.42 -6.06
N GLN A 67 -0.88 9.05 -7.11
CA GLN A 67 -0.13 7.80 -7.16
C GLN A 67 1.28 8.09 -6.68
N VAL A 68 1.78 7.31 -5.73
CA VAL A 68 3.08 7.55 -5.10
C VAL A 68 3.90 6.27 -5.00
N ARG A 69 5.20 6.39 -5.04
CA ARG A 69 6.05 5.30 -4.54
C ARG A 69 5.94 5.23 -3.03
N ARG A 70 5.62 4.07 -2.53
CA ARG A 70 5.47 3.86 -1.08
C ARG A 70 6.80 4.02 -0.32
N SER A 71 7.95 3.73 -0.95
CA SER A 71 9.25 4.02 -0.35
C SER A 71 9.37 5.49 0.07
N ASP A 72 8.99 6.39 -0.83
CA ASP A 72 9.14 7.82 -0.65
C ASP A 72 8.08 8.38 0.31
N LEU A 73 6.84 7.96 0.13
CA LEU A 73 5.75 8.34 1.05
C LEU A 73 6.00 7.87 2.48
N ASP A 74 6.37 6.59 2.65
CA ASP A 74 6.61 6.03 3.97
C ASP A 74 7.79 6.74 4.66
N GLU A 75 8.84 7.12 3.92
CA GLU A 75 9.95 7.90 4.45
C GLU A 75 9.51 9.32 4.86
N ILE A 76 8.75 10.03 4.02
CA ILE A 76 8.22 11.36 4.37
C ILE A 76 7.44 11.30 5.70
N LEU A 77 6.53 10.34 5.82
CA LEU A 77 5.71 10.21 7.03
C LEU A 77 6.54 9.83 8.26
N PHE A 78 7.50 8.92 8.11
CA PHE A 78 8.40 8.52 9.19
C PHE A 78 9.28 9.68 9.68
N ARG A 79 9.88 10.43 8.75
CA ARG A 79 10.72 11.60 9.09
C ARG A 79 9.88 12.74 9.69
N ASN A 80 8.64 12.91 9.20
CA ASN A 80 7.71 13.89 9.77
C ASN A 80 7.34 13.55 11.21
N ALA A 81 7.08 12.28 11.52
CA ALA A 81 6.82 11.87 12.91
C ALA A 81 8.00 12.22 13.84
N ALA A 82 9.25 11.99 13.38
CA ALA A 82 10.43 12.36 14.12
C ALA A 82 10.54 13.89 14.33
N LYS A 83 10.29 14.69 13.29
CA LYS A 83 10.27 16.16 13.36
C LYS A 83 9.21 16.68 14.33
N SER A 84 8.08 15.97 14.43
CA SER A 84 6.97 16.30 15.33
C SER A 84 7.19 15.85 16.78
N GLY A 85 8.39 15.34 17.11
CA GLY A 85 8.78 15.00 18.47
C GLY A 85 8.63 13.53 18.84
N ALA A 86 8.18 12.66 17.92
CA ALA A 86 8.16 11.24 18.18
C ALA A 86 9.59 10.66 18.15
N ARG A 87 9.87 9.71 19.03
CA ARG A 87 11.11 8.94 18.96
C ARG A 87 10.97 7.86 17.91
N ALA A 88 11.33 8.18 16.67
CA ALA A 88 11.27 7.27 15.53
C ALA A 88 12.57 6.43 15.46
N LEU A 89 12.45 5.11 15.58
CA LEU A 89 13.57 4.18 15.59
C LEU A 89 13.49 3.22 14.43
N GLU A 90 14.52 3.23 13.60
CA GLU A 90 14.73 2.22 12.57
C GLU A 90 15.56 1.04 13.15
N GLY A 91 15.56 -0.09 12.47
CA GLY A 91 16.33 -1.26 12.91
C GLY A 91 15.86 -1.93 14.20
N HIS A 92 14.74 -1.51 14.75
CA HIS A 92 14.18 -2.06 15.98
C HIS A 92 12.98 -2.96 15.65
N GLN A 93 12.89 -4.10 16.37
CA GLN A 93 11.79 -5.05 16.20
C GLN A 93 11.15 -5.38 17.54
N VAL A 94 9.85 -5.13 17.67
CA VAL A 94 9.07 -5.60 18.82
C VAL A 94 8.90 -7.11 18.69
N LYS A 95 9.34 -7.86 19.70
CA LYS A 95 9.28 -9.33 19.75
C LYS A 95 8.07 -9.82 20.53
N ARG A 96 7.73 -9.15 21.59
CA ARG A 96 6.64 -9.54 22.50
C ARG A 96 6.04 -8.33 23.21
N VAL A 97 4.78 -8.43 23.55
CA VAL A 97 4.07 -7.43 24.36
C VAL A 97 3.36 -8.14 25.51
N ALA A 98 3.48 -7.58 26.70
CA ALA A 98 2.67 -7.96 27.88
C ALA A 98 1.80 -6.78 28.31
N PHE A 99 0.58 -7.05 28.76
CA PHE A 99 -0.35 -6.05 29.27
C PHE A 99 -0.64 -6.29 30.74
N ASP A 100 -0.85 -5.21 31.47
CA ASP A 100 -1.32 -5.20 32.86
C ASP A 100 -2.31 -4.04 33.07
N THR A 101 -2.73 -3.80 34.30
CA THR A 101 -3.69 -2.74 34.66
C THR A 101 -3.19 -1.31 34.41
N GLU A 102 -1.89 -1.13 34.25
CA GLU A 102 -1.20 0.15 34.13
C GLU A 102 -0.79 0.48 32.69
N GLY A 103 -0.85 -0.50 31.77
CA GLY A 103 -0.48 -0.31 30.37
C GLY A 103 0.14 -1.54 29.68
N ALA A 104 1.17 -1.29 28.88
CA ALA A 104 1.84 -2.35 28.14
C ALA A 104 3.36 -2.27 28.30
N THR A 105 3.99 -3.46 28.27
CA THR A 105 5.44 -3.64 28.26
C THR A 105 5.82 -4.34 26.97
N ALA A 106 6.66 -3.70 26.16
CA ALA A 106 7.17 -4.23 24.90
C ALA A 106 8.63 -4.66 25.05
N GLU A 107 8.94 -5.85 24.59
CA GLU A 107 10.29 -6.36 24.42
C GLU A 107 10.77 -6.05 23.00
N VAL A 108 11.81 -5.24 22.89
CA VAL A 108 12.29 -4.67 21.62
C VAL A 108 13.73 -5.09 21.39
N MET A 109 13.98 -5.71 20.25
CA MET A 109 15.34 -6.08 19.80
C MET A 109 15.88 -4.97 18.89
N GLY A 110 17.05 -4.42 19.22
CA GLY A 110 17.80 -3.48 18.39
C GLY A 110 18.62 -4.19 17.31
N GLU A 111 19.27 -3.38 16.45
CA GLU A 111 20.13 -3.89 15.37
C GLU A 111 21.37 -4.62 15.87
N ASP A 112 21.88 -4.21 17.01
CA ASP A 112 23.00 -4.84 17.70
C ASP A 112 22.66 -6.22 18.30
N GLY A 113 21.40 -6.66 18.18
CA GLY A 113 20.87 -7.87 18.79
C GLY A 113 20.55 -7.73 20.27
N GLY A 114 20.81 -6.56 20.85
CA GLY A 114 20.44 -6.24 22.23
C GLY A 114 18.95 -6.16 22.42
N THR A 115 18.43 -6.63 23.55
CA THR A 115 17.03 -6.57 23.92
C THR A 115 16.80 -5.46 24.95
N GLN A 116 15.80 -4.61 24.69
CA GLN A 116 15.37 -3.54 25.57
C GLN A 116 13.92 -3.75 25.97
N THR A 117 13.55 -3.28 27.16
CA THR A 117 12.17 -3.30 27.65
C THR A 117 11.63 -1.86 27.66
N TRP A 118 10.48 -1.67 27.00
CA TRP A 118 9.82 -0.38 26.90
C TRP A 118 8.46 -0.45 27.56
N ARG A 119 8.14 0.56 28.36
CA ARG A 119 6.86 0.69 29.06
C ARG A 119 6.04 1.82 28.45
N CYS A 120 4.74 1.61 28.24
CA CYS A 120 3.80 2.63 27.72
C CYS A 120 2.40 2.43 28.32
N ARG A 121 1.62 3.50 28.35
CA ARG A 121 0.20 3.45 28.76
C ARG A 121 -0.68 2.84 27.68
N TYR A 122 -0.39 3.14 26.42
CA TYR A 122 -1.10 2.61 25.25
C TYR A 122 -0.10 2.09 24.23
N LEU A 123 -0.45 1.03 23.56
CA LEU A 123 0.33 0.45 22.48
C LEU A 123 -0.55 0.32 21.24
N VAL A 124 -0.05 0.81 20.09
CA VAL A 124 -0.73 0.66 18.80
C VAL A 124 0.07 -0.32 17.95
N ASP A 125 -0.57 -1.45 17.58
CA ASP A 125 0.00 -2.40 16.64
C ASP A 125 -0.30 -1.97 15.20
N ALA A 126 0.69 -1.35 14.56
CA ALA A 126 0.67 -0.96 13.17
C ALA A 126 1.55 -1.88 12.29
N SER A 127 1.80 -3.13 12.71
CA SER A 127 2.65 -4.11 12.03
C SER A 127 2.08 -4.61 10.68
N GLY A 128 0.91 -4.15 10.29
CA GLY A 128 0.28 -4.48 9.01
C GLY A 128 0.04 -5.98 8.86
N ARG A 129 0.62 -6.59 7.83
CA ARG A 129 0.42 -8.02 7.53
C ARG A 129 1.10 -8.96 8.53
N ASP A 130 2.10 -8.50 9.26
CA ASP A 130 2.79 -9.29 10.29
C ASP A 130 1.88 -9.55 11.49
N THR A 131 0.95 -8.62 11.77
CA THR A 131 -0.10 -8.79 12.78
C THR A 131 0.46 -9.27 14.11
N LEU A 132 1.42 -8.51 14.69
CA LEU A 132 2.16 -8.88 15.88
C LEU A 132 1.26 -9.35 17.02
N LEU A 133 0.34 -8.49 17.47
CA LEU A 133 -0.56 -8.81 18.59
C LEU A 133 -1.54 -9.93 18.25
N ALA A 134 -2.14 -9.88 17.05
CA ALA A 134 -3.08 -10.92 16.65
C ALA A 134 -2.42 -12.29 16.50
N SER A 135 -1.14 -12.33 16.11
CA SER A 135 -0.34 -13.57 16.09
C SER A 135 0.01 -14.02 17.50
N GLN A 136 0.45 -13.10 18.37
CA GLN A 136 0.81 -13.41 19.76
C GLN A 136 -0.38 -13.96 20.54
N PHE A 137 -1.56 -13.35 20.41
CA PHE A 137 -2.77 -13.78 21.11
C PHE A 137 -3.59 -14.85 20.38
N ARG A 138 -3.10 -15.32 19.23
CA ARG A 138 -3.76 -16.36 18.41
C ARG A 138 -5.18 -15.99 17.99
N THR A 139 -5.44 -14.69 17.75
CA THR A 139 -6.74 -14.18 17.30
C THR A 139 -6.82 -14.05 15.79
N LYS A 140 -5.71 -14.24 15.07
CA LYS A 140 -5.66 -14.19 13.60
C LYS A 140 -6.39 -15.39 12.99
N THR A 141 -7.46 -15.13 12.26
CA THR A 141 -8.18 -16.15 11.51
C THR A 141 -8.08 -15.90 10.01
N ARG A 142 -7.96 -16.98 9.24
CA ARG A 142 -7.95 -16.89 7.78
C ARG A 142 -9.37 -16.82 7.25
N HIS A 143 -9.68 -15.81 6.44
CA HIS A 143 -10.97 -15.73 5.79
C HIS A 143 -11.09 -16.82 4.72
N PRO A 144 -12.15 -17.67 4.73
CA PRO A 144 -12.23 -18.85 3.85
C PRO A 144 -12.37 -18.48 2.37
N LYS A 145 -12.98 -17.33 2.05
CA LYS A 145 -13.25 -16.89 0.68
C LYS A 145 -12.27 -15.86 0.13
N HIS A 146 -11.51 -15.17 1.00
CA HIS A 146 -10.59 -14.10 0.59
C HIS A 146 -9.15 -14.51 0.87
N ALA A 147 -8.54 -15.19 -0.09
CA ALA A 147 -7.16 -15.65 -0.02
C ALA A 147 -6.40 -15.37 -1.33
N SER A 148 -6.83 -14.34 -2.08
CA SER A 148 -6.14 -13.89 -3.28
C SER A 148 -4.74 -13.39 -2.96
N ALA A 149 -3.84 -13.49 -3.92
CA ALA A 149 -2.51 -12.89 -3.85
C ALA A 149 -2.18 -12.20 -5.17
N ALA A 150 -1.27 -11.24 -5.12
CA ALA A 150 -0.86 -10.47 -6.28
C ALA A 150 0.54 -10.87 -6.74
N VAL A 151 0.73 -10.91 -8.06
CA VAL A 151 2.02 -10.90 -8.72
C VAL A 151 2.14 -9.58 -9.45
N PHE A 152 3.20 -8.81 -9.23
CA PHE A 152 3.32 -7.46 -9.74
C PHE A 152 4.77 -7.05 -10.03
N GLY A 153 4.92 -5.93 -10.74
CA GLY A 153 6.19 -5.29 -11.01
C GLY A 153 6.02 -3.85 -11.48
N HIS A 154 7.14 -3.14 -11.62
CA HIS A 154 7.19 -1.82 -12.22
C HIS A 154 7.71 -1.92 -13.66
N PHE A 155 7.00 -1.27 -14.58
CA PHE A 155 7.27 -1.35 -16.02
C PHE A 155 7.49 0.03 -16.58
N ARG A 156 8.43 0.16 -17.51
CA ARG A 156 8.60 1.37 -18.34
C ARG A 156 7.84 1.21 -19.64
N ASN A 157 7.46 2.34 -20.25
CA ASN A 157 6.77 2.41 -21.53
C ASN A 157 5.39 1.71 -21.55
N ALA A 158 4.77 1.49 -20.40
CA ALA A 158 3.39 1.06 -20.35
C ALA A 158 2.48 2.17 -20.88
N ARG A 159 1.45 1.79 -21.65
CA ARG A 159 0.46 2.76 -22.13
C ARG A 159 -0.27 3.39 -20.96
N ARG A 160 -0.44 4.70 -21.01
CA ARG A 160 -1.19 5.52 -20.05
C ARG A 160 -2.39 6.15 -20.71
N LEU A 161 -3.35 6.60 -19.93
CA LEU A 161 -4.42 7.46 -20.39
C LEU A 161 -3.86 8.83 -20.79
N GLU A 162 -4.63 9.61 -21.52
CA GLU A 162 -4.18 10.91 -22.03
C GLU A 162 -4.68 12.08 -21.17
N GLY A 163 -3.93 13.19 -21.21
CA GLY A 163 -4.28 14.46 -20.59
C GLY A 163 -4.48 14.33 -19.08
N LYS A 164 -5.54 14.93 -18.54
CA LYS A 164 -5.86 14.92 -17.10
C LYS A 164 -5.98 13.52 -16.51
N LYS A 165 -6.29 12.52 -17.34
CA LYS A 165 -6.47 11.12 -16.89
C LYS A 165 -5.18 10.32 -16.83
N GLU A 166 -4.04 10.88 -17.24
CA GLU A 166 -2.77 10.14 -17.31
C GLU A 166 -2.43 9.41 -16.00
N GLY A 167 -2.64 10.02 -14.85
CA GLY A 167 -2.39 9.44 -13.54
C GLY A 167 -3.52 8.57 -12.97
N ASN A 168 -4.65 8.43 -13.68
CA ASN A 168 -5.73 7.58 -13.20
C ASN A 168 -5.31 6.12 -13.18
N ILE A 169 -5.74 5.41 -12.15
CA ILE A 169 -5.59 3.96 -12.10
C ILE A 169 -6.57 3.30 -13.08
N THR A 170 -6.10 2.32 -13.84
CA THR A 170 -6.97 1.41 -14.59
C THR A 170 -7.08 0.08 -13.87
N ILE A 171 -8.29 -0.37 -13.61
CA ILE A 171 -8.64 -1.69 -13.08
C ILE A 171 -9.22 -2.51 -14.23
N LEU A 172 -8.55 -3.61 -14.57
CA LEU A 172 -8.99 -4.51 -15.64
C LEU A 172 -9.37 -5.85 -15.03
N TRP A 173 -10.61 -6.26 -15.27
CA TRP A 173 -11.09 -7.58 -14.84
C TRP A 173 -10.68 -8.66 -15.83
N PHE A 174 -10.42 -9.86 -15.33
CA PHE A 174 -10.28 -11.06 -16.13
C PHE A 174 -10.89 -12.26 -15.37
N GLU A 175 -11.02 -13.42 -16.03
CA GLU A 175 -11.74 -14.59 -15.48
C GLU A 175 -11.24 -15.02 -14.09
N HIS A 176 -9.95 -14.86 -13.82
CA HIS A 176 -9.32 -15.41 -12.63
C HIS A 176 -8.91 -14.34 -11.60
N GLY A 177 -9.36 -13.08 -11.78
CA GLY A 177 -9.03 -11.97 -10.91
C GLY A 177 -9.14 -10.60 -11.56
N TRP A 178 -8.18 -9.73 -11.27
CA TRP A 178 -8.14 -8.39 -11.83
C TRP A 178 -6.72 -7.85 -11.84
N PHE A 179 -6.46 -6.91 -12.75
CA PHE A 179 -5.21 -6.17 -12.83
C PHE A 179 -5.38 -4.75 -12.33
N TRP A 180 -4.31 -4.20 -11.77
CA TRP A 180 -4.14 -2.76 -11.65
C TRP A 180 -3.07 -2.25 -12.60
N PHE A 181 -3.25 -1.01 -13.07
CA PHE A 181 -2.25 -0.23 -13.78
C PHE A 181 -2.17 1.13 -13.09
N ILE A 182 -1.08 1.40 -12.40
CA ILE A 182 -0.87 2.60 -11.56
C ILE A 182 0.31 3.38 -12.15
N PRO A 183 0.06 4.47 -12.91
CA PRO A 183 1.12 5.35 -13.41
C PRO A 183 1.81 6.07 -12.26
N LEU A 184 3.14 6.10 -12.25
CA LEU A 184 3.95 6.80 -11.25
C LEU A 184 4.64 8.01 -11.86
N ALA A 185 5.03 8.98 -11.02
CA ALA A 185 5.62 10.24 -11.44
C ALA A 185 6.99 10.09 -12.13
N ASP A 186 7.73 9.02 -11.82
CA ASP A 186 9.03 8.70 -12.42
C ASP A 186 8.96 8.08 -13.83
N GLY A 187 7.78 8.08 -14.45
CA GLY A 187 7.56 7.51 -15.77
C GLY A 187 7.33 5.99 -15.79
N SER A 188 7.48 5.29 -14.66
CA SER A 188 7.13 3.88 -14.55
C SER A 188 5.64 3.70 -14.26
N THR A 189 5.14 2.49 -14.52
CA THR A 189 3.78 2.08 -14.17
C THR A 189 3.86 0.81 -13.32
N SER A 190 3.24 0.83 -12.14
CA SER A 190 3.05 -0.37 -11.34
C SER A 190 1.91 -1.17 -11.95
N ILE A 191 2.18 -2.43 -12.30
CA ILE A 191 1.18 -3.35 -12.87
C ILE A 191 1.18 -4.62 -12.04
N GLY A 192 0.00 -5.05 -11.62
CA GLY A 192 -0.12 -6.28 -10.85
C GLY A 192 -1.41 -7.03 -11.12
N ALA A 193 -1.31 -8.34 -11.10
CA ALA A 193 -2.41 -9.29 -11.22
C ALA A 193 -2.79 -9.83 -9.85
N VAL A 194 -3.99 -9.51 -9.37
CA VAL A 194 -4.59 -10.12 -8.19
C VAL A 194 -5.34 -11.36 -8.62
N CYS A 195 -4.85 -12.52 -8.24
CA CYS A 195 -5.35 -13.79 -8.71
C CYS A 195 -6.03 -14.59 -7.59
N TRP A 196 -7.06 -15.33 -7.95
CA TRP A 196 -7.69 -16.28 -7.04
C TRP A 196 -6.75 -17.45 -6.72
N PRO A 197 -6.86 -18.08 -5.54
CA PRO A 197 -5.94 -19.12 -5.11
C PRO A 197 -5.83 -20.33 -6.06
N TYR A 198 -6.94 -20.71 -6.68
CA TYR A 198 -6.93 -21.84 -7.63
C TYR A 198 -6.09 -21.51 -8.87
N PHE A 199 -6.15 -20.27 -9.38
CA PHE A 199 -5.38 -19.86 -10.54
C PHE A 199 -3.89 -19.73 -10.20
N LEU A 200 -3.55 -19.20 -9.04
CA LEU A 200 -2.16 -19.15 -8.58
C LEU A 200 -1.51 -20.54 -8.49
N LYS A 201 -2.27 -21.59 -8.17
CA LYS A 201 -1.79 -22.98 -8.16
C LYS A 201 -1.40 -23.47 -9.55
N THR A 202 -1.99 -22.92 -10.62
CA THR A 202 -1.64 -23.30 -12.01
C THR A 202 -0.23 -22.84 -12.40
N ARG A 203 0.41 -21.98 -11.61
CA ARG A 203 1.80 -21.56 -11.84
C ARG A 203 2.76 -22.76 -11.93
N GLN A 204 2.53 -23.79 -11.12
CA GLN A 204 3.41 -24.96 -11.01
C GLN A 204 4.88 -24.55 -10.82
N GLN A 205 5.77 -24.98 -11.72
CA GLN A 205 7.21 -24.68 -11.66
C GLN A 205 7.63 -23.41 -12.41
N ARG A 206 6.70 -22.71 -13.07
CA ARG A 206 7.01 -21.45 -13.77
C ARG A 206 7.52 -20.40 -12.79
N SER A 207 8.47 -19.56 -13.21
CA SER A 207 8.86 -18.38 -12.43
C SER A 207 7.69 -17.42 -12.25
N LEU A 208 7.71 -16.58 -11.21
CA LEU A 208 6.68 -15.54 -11.02
C LEU A 208 6.62 -14.59 -12.22
N LYS A 209 7.78 -14.27 -12.81
CA LYS A 209 7.87 -13.43 -14.00
C LYS A 209 7.15 -14.07 -15.19
N GLN A 210 7.42 -15.33 -15.47
CA GLN A 210 6.78 -16.05 -16.57
C GLN A 210 5.27 -16.16 -16.34
N PHE A 211 4.85 -16.54 -15.13
CA PHE A 211 3.44 -16.63 -14.78
C PHE A 211 2.72 -15.28 -14.96
N PHE A 212 3.35 -14.17 -14.57
CA PHE A 212 2.80 -12.83 -14.75
C PHE A 212 2.58 -12.51 -16.23
N PHE A 213 3.59 -12.74 -17.10
CA PHE A 213 3.46 -12.47 -18.51
C PHE A 213 2.51 -13.42 -19.25
N ASP A 214 2.36 -14.65 -18.79
CA ASP A 214 1.36 -15.58 -19.32
C ASP A 214 -0.08 -15.20 -18.91
N THR A 215 -0.23 -14.33 -17.89
CA THR A 215 -1.53 -13.92 -17.35
C THR A 215 -2.03 -12.61 -17.98
N ILE A 216 -1.11 -11.73 -18.41
CA ILE A 216 -1.42 -10.48 -19.13
C ILE A 216 -1.82 -10.79 -20.57
#